data_98c84b12f554ca71f289815736d70242
#
_entry.id   98c84b12f554ca71f289815736d70242
#
_cell.length_a   1.000
_cell.length_b   1.000
_cell.length_c   1.000
_cell.angle_alpha   90.00
_cell.angle_beta   90.00
_cell.angle_gamma   90.00
#
_symmetry.space_group_name_H-M   'P 1'
#
loop_
_entity.id
_entity.type
_entity.pdbx_description
1 polymer ?
#
loop_
_entity_poly.entity_id
_entity_poly.type
_entity_poly.pdbx_seq_one_letter_code
_entity_poly.pdbx_strand_id
1 'polypeptide(L)'
;LRSSREGYRLAVISRGCDERAITELVKRNQIEKGRLLTIGIACSAEQASVCLCERPYPENLAAGEPVAGVDPFQDKAVQELLTGNGPVRMEKWGKLLKRCIKCYGCRNSCPLCVCTPCKLEDEVWVERGVIPAETMAFHLIRAFHLADTCVACKACQEACPVNIPLFALQLSMRETLKTTYGYEAGLDPERRSPLLYDL
;
A
#
# COMPACT_ATOMS: atom_id res chain seq x y z
N LEU A 1 -16.34 0.87 -8.42
CA LEU A 1 -17.37 1.38 -7.46
C LEU A 1 -18.00 2.69 -7.91
N ARG A 2 -17.38 3.44 -8.85
CA ARG A 2 -17.97 4.67 -9.43
C ARG A 2 -19.20 4.42 -10.30
N SER A 3 -19.46 3.19 -10.75
CA SER A 3 -20.62 2.84 -11.55
C SER A 3 -21.76 2.24 -10.74
N SER A 4 -21.80 2.50 -9.45
CA SER A 4 -22.85 1.96 -8.60
C SER A 4 -24.21 2.46 -9.08
N ARG A 5 -25.05 1.54 -9.46
CA ARG A 5 -26.48 1.79 -9.70
C ARG A 5 -27.06 2.47 -8.47
N GLU A 6 -27.85 3.52 -8.67
CA GLU A 6 -28.51 4.20 -7.56
C GLU A 6 -29.25 3.23 -6.65
N GLY A 7 -29.13 3.39 -5.33
CA GLY A 7 -29.86 2.61 -4.33
C GLY A 7 -29.17 1.33 -3.81
N TYR A 8 -28.04 0.88 -4.36
CA TYR A 8 -27.33 -0.30 -3.84
C TYR A 8 -26.41 0.04 -2.68
N ARG A 9 -26.45 -0.81 -1.64
CA ARG A 9 -25.42 -0.90 -0.58
C ARG A 9 -24.56 -2.12 -0.84
N LEU A 10 -23.26 -2.00 -0.60
CA LEU A 10 -22.31 -3.09 -0.74
C LEU A 10 -21.89 -3.58 0.63
N ALA A 11 -21.87 -4.90 0.82
CA ALA A 11 -21.24 -5.52 1.97
C ALA A 11 -19.85 -6.04 1.58
N VAL A 12 -18.85 -5.75 2.41
CA VAL A 12 -17.46 -6.17 2.19
C VAL A 12 -16.93 -6.83 3.46
N ILE A 13 -16.39 -8.03 3.31
CA ILE A 13 -15.61 -8.67 4.37
C ILE A 13 -14.26 -7.98 4.43
N SER A 14 -13.88 -7.44 5.59
CA SER A 14 -12.68 -6.62 5.76
C SER A 14 -11.78 -7.13 6.88
N ARG A 15 -10.50 -7.26 6.59
CA ARG A 15 -9.44 -7.43 7.59
C ARG A 15 -8.93 -6.05 8.02
N GLY A 16 -8.05 -5.98 8.98
CA GLY A 16 -7.49 -4.71 9.45
C GLY A 16 -6.85 -3.86 8.34
N CYS A 17 -6.15 -4.47 7.38
CA CYS A 17 -5.61 -3.74 6.23
C CYS A 17 -6.69 -3.28 5.24
N ASP A 18 -7.76 -4.05 5.07
CA ASP A 18 -8.87 -3.69 4.18
C ASP A 18 -9.66 -2.51 4.77
N GLU A 19 -9.92 -2.51 6.09
CA GLU A 19 -10.58 -1.40 6.78
C GLU A 19 -9.77 -0.09 6.64
N ARG A 20 -8.45 -0.16 6.87
CA ARG A 20 -7.57 1.00 6.66
C ARG A 20 -7.58 1.50 5.22
N ALA A 21 -7.58 0.58 4.24
CA ALA A 21 -7.68 0.96 2.83
C ALA A 21 -9.03 1.62 2.51
N ILE A 22 -10.14 1.11 3.06
CA ILE A 22 -11.47 1.72 2.91
C ILE A 22 -11.46 3.13 3.50
N THR A 23 -10.88 3.35 4.67
CA THR A 23 -10.73 4.66 5.28
C THR A 23 -10.04 5.65 4.35
N GLU A 24 -8.91 5.26 3.74
CA GLU A 24 -8.21 6.10 2.78
C GLU A 24 -9.02 6.35 1.49
N LEU A 25 -9.75 5.35 1.00
CA LEU A 25 -10.60 5.51 -0.17
C LEU A 25 -11.79 6.47 0.09
N VAL A 26 -12.36 6.44 1.30
CA VAL A 26 -13.41 7.39 1.72
C VAL A 26 -12.84 8.80 1.81
N LYS A 27 -11.68 8.99 2.46
CA LYS A 27 -11.00 10.30 2.56
C LYS A 27 -10.72 10.93 1.20
N ARG A 28 -10.52 10.11 0.16
CA ARG A 28 -10.24 10.53 -1.23
C ARG A 28 -11.47 10.54 -2.13
N ASN A 29 -12.68 10.48 -1.56
CA ASN A 29 -13.94 10.47 -2.30
C ASN A 29 -14.05 9.36 -3.37
N GLN A 30 -13.35 8.23 -3.16
CA GLN A 30 -13.45 7.07 -4.05
C GLN A 30 -14.60 6.15 -3.67
N ILE A 31 -15.01 6.19 -2.40
CA ILE A 31 -16.12 5.40 -1.84
C ILE A 31 -16.98 6.33 -0.96
N GLU A 32 -18.30 6.23 -1.10
CA GLU A 32 -19.24 6.85 -0.18
C GLU A 32 -19.42 5.97 1.06
N LYS A 33 -19.05 6.46 2.24
CA LYS A 33 -19.12 5.71 3.51
C LYS A 33 -20.53 5.14 3.78
N GLY A 34 -21.59 5.89 3.49
CA GLY A 34 -22.97 5.47 3.71
C GLY A 34 -23.48 4.32 2.83
N ARG A 35 -22.72 3.96 1.78
CA ARG A 35 -23.05 2.87 0.85
C ARG A 35 -22.32 1.57 1.14
N LEU A 36 -21.44 1.55 2.14
CA LEU A 36 -20.62 0.41 2.46
C LEU A 36 -20.95 -0.14 3.85
N LEU A 37 -21.23 -1.43 3.91
CA LEU A 37 -21.28 -2.21 5.15
C LEU A 37 -19.99 -3.05 5.22
N THR A 38 -19.19 -2.84 6.24
CA THR A 38 -18.00 -3.64 6.51
C THR A 38 -18.30 -4.73 7.53
N ILE A 39 -17.89 -5.96 7.23
CA ILE A 39 -17.96 -7.11 8.15
C ILE A 39 -16.53 -7.48 8.50
N GLY A 40 -16.10 -7.09 9.70
CA GLY A 40 -14.72 -7.24 10.13
C GLY A 40 -14.36 -8.67 10.51
N ILE A 41 -13.22 -9.16 10.01
CA ILE A 41 -12.65 -10.45 10.41
C ILE A 41 -11.20 -10.29 10.86
N ALA A 42 -10.80 -11.01 11.92
CA ALA A 42 -9.41 -11.06 12.34
C ALA A 42 -8.59 -11.98 11.44
N CYS A 43 -7.33 -11.64 11.24
CA CYS A 43 -6.34 -12.57 10.68
C CYS A 43 -5.87 -13.53 11.78
N SER A 44 -5.41 -14.72 11.39
CA SER A 44 -4.69 -15.60 12.29
C SER A 44 -3.28 -15.06 12.62
N ALA A 45 -2.67 -15.55 13.69
CA ALA A 45 -1.29 -15.20 14.03
C ALA A 45 -0.29 -15.56 12.91
N GLU A 46 -0.54 -16.67 12.21
CA GLU A 46 0.25 -17.08 11.05
C GLU A 46 0.12 -16.08 9.91
N GLN A 47 -1.10 -15.66 9.57
CA GLN A 47 -1.34 -14.63 8.56
C GLN A 47 -0.69 -13.30 8.92
N ALA A 48 -0.77 -12.89 10.19
CA ALA A 48 -0.12 -11.67 10.68
C ALA A 48 1.40 -11.74 10.51
N SER A 49 2.01 -12.89 10.81
CA SER A 49 3.44 -13.14 10.65
C SER A 49 3.88 -13.11 9.18
N VAL A 50 3.19 -13.82 8.29
CA VAL A 50 3.49 -13.83 6.85
C VAL A 50 3.36 -12.43 6.24
N CYS A 51 2.34 -11.68 6.62
CA CYS A 51 2.12 -10.33 6.14
C CYS A 51 3.00 -9.27 6.83
N LEU A 52 3.72 -9.61 7.90
CA LEU A 52 4.41 -8.65 8.77
C LEU A 52 3.44 -7.53 9.20
N CYS A 53 2.25 -7.90 9.66
CA CYS A 53 1.14 -6.98 9.84
C CYS A 53 1.10 -6.42 11.26
N GLU A 54 1.24 -5.11 11.42
CA GLU A 54 1.17 -4.43 12.72
C GLU A 54 -0.24 -4.46 13.34
N ARG A 55 -1.28 -4.53 12.51
CA ARG A 55 -2.70 -4.46 12.93
C ARG A 55 -3.53 -5.50 12.19
N PRO A 56 -3.52 -6.77 12.65
CA PRO A 56 -4.10 -7.89 11.93
C PRO A 56 -5.62 -8.05 12.07
N TYR A 57 -6.31 -7.10 12.68
CA TYR A 57 -7.77 -7.08 12.82
C TYR A 57 -8.32 -5.65 12.65
N PRO A 58 -9.58 -5.51 12.22
CA PRO A 58 -10.27 -4.23 12.13
C PRO A 58 -10.81 -3.78 13.50
N GLU A 59 -11.20 -2.51 13.62
CA GLU A 59 -11.82 -1.98 14.83
C GLU A 59 -13.20 -2.63 15.08
N ASN A 60 -14.00 -2.77 14.01
CA ASN A 60 -15.32 -3.39 14.06
C ASN A 60 -15.23 -4.88 13.74
N LEU A 61 -14.79 -5.68 14.70
CA LEU A 61 -14.60 -7.11 14.55
C LEU A 61 -15.94 -7.84 14.69
N ALA A 62 -16.33 -8.60 13.64
CA ALA A 62 -17.52 -9.46 13.62
C ALA A 62 -17.17 -10.94 13.84
N ALA A 63 -15.96 -11.38 13.45
CA ALA A 63 -15.55 -12.77 13.59
C ALA A 63 -14.02 -12.90 13.76
N GLY A 64 -13.61 -13.96 14.43
CA GLY A 64 -12.23 -14.24 14.82
C GLY A 64 -11.83 -13.56 16.12
N GLU A 65 -10.62 -13.78 16.56
CA GLU A 65 -10.07 -13.20 17.79
C GLU A 65 -8.88 -12.28 17.46
N PRO A 66 -8.75 -11.13 18.15
CA PRO A 66 -7.60 -10.27 17.98
C PRO A 66 -6.29 -11.00 18.32
N VAL A 67 -5.33 -10.93 17.41
CA VAL A 67 -3.98 -11.46 17.64
C VAL A 67 -2.96 -10.33 17.69
N ALA A 68 -1.81 -10.59 18.28
CA ALA A 68 -0.74 -9.60 18.36
C ALA A 68 -0.25 -9.21 16.94
N GLY A 69 0.01 -7.93 16.75
CA GLY A 69 0.66 -7.42 15.55
C GLY A 69 2.13 -7.80 15.49
N VAL A 70 2.68 -7.76 14.29
CA VAL A 70 4.10 -8.00 14.01
C VAL A 70 4.73 -6.69 13.57
N ASP A 71 5.81 -6.29 14.20
CA ASP A 71 6.61 -5.13 13.77
C ASP A 71 7.42 -5.50 12.52
N PRO A 72 7.10 -4.92 11.34
CA PRO A 72 7.80 -5.25 10.10
C PRO A 72 9.28 -4.84 10.10
N PHE A 73 9.67 -3.89 10.95
CA PHE A 73 11.07 -3.46 11.06
C PHE A 73 11.94 -4.43 11.85
N GLN A 74 11.37 -5.44 12.51
CA GLN A 74 12.12 -6.55 13.13
C GLN A 74 12.44 -7.67 12.12
N ASP A 75 11.84 -7.64 10.92
CA ASP A 75 12.15 -8.62 9.88
C ASP A 75 13.55 -8.36 9.28
N LYS A 76 14.39 -9.39 9.25
CA LYS A 76 15.79 -9.29 8.80
C LYS A 76 15.90 -8.83 7.34
N ALA A 77 15.02 -9.32 6.47
CA ALA A 77 15.07 -8.95 5.05
C ALA A 77 14.67 -7.47 4.85
N VAL A 78 13.73 -6.97 5.64
CA VAL A 78 13.38 -5.54 5.67
C VAL A 78 14.56 -4.72 6.17
N GLN A 79 15.18 -5.12 7.29
CA GLN A 79 16.34 -4.43 7.87
C GLN A 79 17.51 -4.34 6.89
N GLU A 80 17.86 -5.43 6.22
CA GLU A 80 18.94 -5.47 5.23
C GLU A 80 18.73 -4.47 4.08
N LEU A 81 17.49 -4.28 3.64
CA LEU A 81 17.16 -3.34 2.57
C LEU A 81 17.19 -1.88 3.00
N LEU A 82 16.89 -1.61 4.27
CA LEU A 82 16.83 -0.26 4.82
C LEU A 82 18.16 0.20 5.43
N THR A 83 19.10 -0.72 5.66
CA THR A 83 20.41 -0.42 6.26
C THR A 83 21.39 0.17 5.24
N GLY A 84 22.21 1.11 5.71
CA GLY A 84 23.25 1.76 4.94
C GLY A 84 22.93 3.22 4.57
N ASN A 85 23.91 3.92 4.05
CA ASN A 85 23.75 5.29 3.54
C ASN A 85 22.99 5.32 2.20
N GLY A 86 22.67 6.52 1.73
CA GLY A 86 21.90 6.72 0.48
C GLY A 86 22.46 5.97 -0.72
N PRO A 87 23.75 6.12 -1.06
CA PRO A 87 24.38 5.41 -2.19
C PRO A 87 24.27 3.89 -2.08
N VAL A 88 24.55 3.32 -0.91
CA VAL A 88 24.47 1.86 -0.68
C VAL A 88 23.02 1.36 -0.87
N ARG A 89 22.05 2.06 -0.31
CA ARG A 89 20.63 1.70 -0.50
C ARG A 89 20.21 1.83 -1.96
N MET A 90 20.63 2.89 -2.64
CA MET A 90 20.31 3.11 -4.05
C MET A 90 20.87 1.99 -4.93
N GLU A 91 22.10 1.51 -4.67
CA GLU A 91 22.69 0.38 -5.39
C GLU A 91 21.90 -0.92 -5.17
N LYS A 92 21.53 -1.22 -3.89
CA LYS A 92 20.72 -2.39 -3.56
C LYS A 92 19.36 -2.36 -4.29
N TRP A 93 18.66 -1.24 -4.19
CA TRP A 93 17.36 -1.07 -4.86
C TRP A 93 17.49 -1.11 -6.38
N GLY A 94 18.53 -0.52 -6.95
CA GLY A 94 18.80 -0.56 -8.38
C GLY A 94 18.94 -1.99 -8.91
N LYS A 95 19.68 -2.85 -8.20
CA LYS A 95 19.81 -4.27 -8.56
C LYS A 95 18.47 -5.01 -8.50
N LEU A 96 17.67 -4.76 -7.47
CA LEU A 96 16.38 -5.42 -7.29
C LEU A 96 15.35 -4.95 -8.33
N LEU A 97 15.25 -3.64 -8.56
CA LEU A 97 14.27 -3.05 -9.46
C LEU A 97 14.54 -3.37 -10.94
N LYS A 98 15.80 -3.63 -11.32
CA LYS A 98 16.14 -4.13 -12.67
C LYS A 98 15.49 -5.47 -13.03
N ARG A 99 15.04 -6.25 -12.04
CA ARG A 99 14.31 -7.51 -12.27
C ARG A 99 12.87 -7.29 -12.74
N CYS A 100 12.37 -6.06 -12.67
CA CYS A 100 10.98 -5.74 -12.99
C CYS A 100 10.68 -5.97 -14.48
N ILE A 101 9.64 -6.74 -14.75
CA ILE A 101 9.13 -7.03 -16.10
C ILE A 101 7.95 -6.13 -16.49
N LYS A 102 7.65 -5.09 -15.73
CA LYS A 102 6.52 -4.16 -15.94
C LYS A 102 5.15 -4.85 -16.15
N CYS A 103 4.89 -5.92 -15.41
CA CYS A 103 3.61 -6.64 -15.45
C CYS A 103 2.45 -5.87 -14.79
N TYR A 104 2.72 -4.77 -14.09
CA TYR A 104 1.75 -3.98 -13.31
C TYR A 104 1.03 -4.74 -12.18
N GLY A 105 1.43 -5.95 -11.84
CA GLY A 105 0.84 -6.74 -10.75
C GLY A 105 0.77 -5.96 -9.45
N CYS A 106 1.86 -5.30 -9.06
CA CYS A 106 1.93 -4.46 -7.85
C CYS A 106 0.99 -3.25 -7.87
N ARG A 107 0.71 -2.68 -9.05
CA ARG A 107 -0.26 -1.59 -9.22
C ARG A 107 -1.69 -2.11 -9.13
N ASN A 108 -1.98 -3.19 -9.86
CA ASN A 108 -3.34 -3.71 -9.98
C ASN A 108 -3.83 -4.39 -8.69
N SER A 109 -2.93 -4.93 -7.87
CA SER A 109 -3.27 -5.50 -6.56
C SER A 109 -3.40 -4.47 -5.44
N CYS A 110 -2.92 -3.24 -5.65
CA CYS A 110 -2.95 -2.22 -4.62
C CYS A 110 -4.34 -1.56 -4.54
N PRO A 111 -5.04 -1.63 -3.40
CA PRO A 111 -6.37 -1.02 -3.26
C PRO A 111 -6.36 0.50 -3.37
N LEU A 112 -5.18 1.12 -3.25
CA LEU A 112 -5.00 2.57 -3.21
C LEU A 112 -4.38 3.15 -4.49
N CYS A 113 -4.06 2.31 -5.47
CA CYS A 113 -3.68 2.75 -6.82
C CYS A 113 -4.91 3.00 -7.69
N VAL A 114 -5.62 4.11 -7.44
CA VAL A 114 -6.94 4.41 -8.03
C VAL A 114 -6.92 5.38 -9.21
N CYS A 115 -5.74 5.85 -9.63
CA CYS A 115 -5.62 6.80 -10.74
C CYS A 115 -6.08 6.18 -12.07
N THR A 116 -6.92 6.90 -12.81
CA THR A 116 -7.41 6.50 -14.14
C THR A 116 -7.46 7.71 -15.07
N PRO A 117 -6.59 7.82 -16.10
CA PRO A 117 -5.43 6.95 -16.37
C PRO A 117 -4.29 7.11 -15.36
N CYS A 118 -3.45 6.08 -15.25
CA CYS A 118 -2.24 6.15 -14.43
C CYS A 118 -1.20 7.06 -15.10
N LYS A 119 -0.72 8.07 -14.39
CA LYS A 119 0.31 8.99 -14.93
C LYS A 119 1.65 8.31 -15.23
N LEU A 120 1.94 7.19 -14.57
CA LEU A 120 3.14 6.40 -14.86
C LEU A 120 3.03 5.54 -16.13
N GLU A 121 1.88 5.56 -16.80
CA GLU A 121 1.69 4.97 -18.13
C GLU A 121 1.83 6.01 -19.25
N ASP A 122 1.99 7.27 -18.91
CA ASP A 122 2.23 8.33 -19.87
C ASP A 122 3.63 8.19 -20.48
N GLU A 123 3.73 8.21 -21.79
CA GLU A 123 4.97 8.05 -22.55
C GLU A 123 6.01 9.14 -22.24
N VAL A 124 5.57 10.29 -21.74
CA VAL A 124 6.48 11.35 -21.25
C VAL A 124 7.35 10.87 -20.08
N TRP A 125 6.83 9.94 -19.25
CA TRP A 125 7.51 9.47 -18.06
C TRP A 125 8.10 8.07 -18.17
N VAL A 126 7.45 7.19 -18.93
CA VAL A 126 7.80 5.78 -18.99
C VAL A 126 7.54 5.22 -20.37
N GLU A 127 8.58 4.76 -21.04
CA GLU A 127 8.47 4.10 -22.33
C GLU A 127 7.63 2.82 -22.23
N ARG A 128 6.60 2.71 -23.08
CA ARG A 128 5.71 1.55 -23.10
C ARG A 128 6.31 0.39 -23.92
N GLY A 129 6.09 -0.82 -23.43
CA GLY A 129 6.42 -2.03 -24.18
C GLY A 129 7.90 -2.40 -24.22
N VAL A 130 8.79 -1.57 -23.64
CA VAL A 130 10.22 -1.86 -23.56
C VAL A 130 10.54 -2.54 -22.23
N ILE A 131 11.26 -3.66 -22.28
CA ILE A 131 11.69 -4.41 -21.10
C ILE A 131 13.22 -4.55 -21.14
N PRO A 132 13.92 -4.19 -20.07
CA PRO A 132 13.50 -3.49 -18.88
C PRO A 132 13.42 -1.96 -19.16
N ALA A 133 12.23 -1.41 -19.13
CA ALA A 133 12.09 0.02 -19.22
C ALA A 133 12.32 0.62 -17.83
N GLU A 134 12.59 1.89 -17.72
CA GLU A 134 12.87 2.76 -16.57
C GLU A 134 12.25 2.33 -15.22
N THR A 135 12.54 1.10 -14.81
CA THR A 135 11.86 0.42 -13.71
C THR A 135 12.13 1.08 -12.37
N MET A 136 13.28 1.72 -12.21
CA MET A 136 13.60 2.45 -10.99
C MET A 136 12.68 3.67 -10.84
N ALA A 137 12.55 4.49 -11.88
CA ALA A 137 11.68 5.66 -11.88
C ALA A 137 10.22 5.26 -11.61
N PHE A 138 9.71 4.22 -12.29
CA PHE A 138 8.38 3.69 -12.07
C PHE A 138 8.12 3.36 -10.59
N HIS A 139 9.01 2.60 -9.95
CA HIS A 139 8.81 2.18 -8.58
C HIS A 139 8.99 3.30 -7.55
N LEU A 140 9.96 4.20 -7.74
CA LEU A 140 10.19 5.31 -6.83
C LEU A 140 9.05 6.33 -6.90
N ILE A 141 8.60 6.70 -8.10
CA ILE A 141 7.47 7.63 -8.26
C ILE A 141 6.20 7.00 -7.69
N ARG A 142 5.96 5.70 -7.96
CA ARG A 142 4.82 4.99 -7.38
C ARG A 142 4.89 4.95 -5.85
N ALA A 143 6.07 4.71 -5.27
CA ALA A 143 6.24 4.71 -3.83
C ALA A 143 5.93 6.09 -3.23
N PHE A 144 6.36 7.15 -3.88
CA PHE A 144 6.04 8.52 -3.48
C PHE A 144 4.54 8.81 -3.56
N HIS A 145 3.87 8.44 -4.67
CA HIS A 145 2.42 8.63 -4.82
C HIS A 145 1.58 7.88 -3.79
N LEU A 146 2.12 6.81 -3.22
CA LEU A 146 1.44 6.00 -2.20
C LEU A 146 1.93 6.28 -0.77
N ALA A 147 2.88 7.18 -0.60
CA ALA A 147 3.52 7.40 0.70
C ALA A 147 2.51 7.71 1.81
N ASP A 148 1.54 8.56 1.51
CA ASP A 148 0.50 9.02 2.44
C ASP A 148 -0.78 8.19 2.44
N THR A 149 -0.85 7.14 1.61
CA THR A 149 -2.02 6.25 1.53
C THR A 149 -1.70 4.81 1.86
N CYS A 150 -0.44 4.41 1.83
CA CYS A 150 -0.05 3.03 2.02
C CYS A 150 -0.42 2.51 3.40
N VAL A 151 -1.29 1.50 3.46
CA VAL A 151 -1.74 0.84 4.69
C VAL A 151 -0.92 -0.39 5.05
N ALA A 152 0.23 -0.59 4.40
CA ALA A 152 1.15 -1.72 4.63
C ALA A 152 0.47 -3.10 4.51
N CYS A 153 -0.38 -3.31 3.51
CA CYS A 153 -1.07 -4.58 3.29
C CYS A 153 -0.21 -5.65 2.59
N LYS A 154 1.01 -5.32 2.15
CA LYS A 154 1.96 -6.21 1.44
C LYS A 154 1.50 -6.73 0.07
N ALA A 155 0.26 -6.49 -0.37
CA ALA A 155 -0.31 -7.00 -1.61
C ALA A 155 0.56 -6.73 -2.86
N CYS A 156 1.25 -5.59 -2.91
CA CYS A 156 2.14 -5.24 -4.02
C CYS A 156 3.36 -6.17 -4.14
N GLN A 157 3.87 -6.68 -3.03
CA GLN A 157 4.98 -7.63 -3.00
C GLN A 157 4.49 -9.04 -3.35
N GLU A 158 3.37 -9.47 -2.78
CA GLU A 158 2.78 -10.79 -3.05
C GLU A 158 2.37 -10.97 -4.52
N ALA A 159 1.94 -9.89 -5.17
CA ALA A 159 1.60 -9.89 -6.58
C ALA A 159 2.81 -9.79 -7.53
N CYS A 160 4.04 -9.70 -7.02
CA CYS A 160 5.23 -9.54 -7.85
C CYS A 160 5.79 -10.89 -8.31
N PRO A 161 5.68 -11.26 -9.62
CA PRO A 161 6.13 -12.57 -10.09
C PRO A 161 7.66 -12.75 -10.08
N VAL A 162 8.40 -11.66 -9.92
CA VAL A 162 9.87 -11.67 -9.84
C VAL A 162 10.39 -11.34 -8.44
N ASN A 163 9.51 -11.42 -7.44
CA ASN A 163 9.83 -11.29 -6.02
C ASN A 163 10.65 -10.04 -5.67
N ILE A 164 10.24 -8.86 -6.17
CA ILE A 164 10.81 -7.59 -5.72
C ILE A 164 10.20 -7.25 -4.36
N PRO A 165 10.99 -6.93 -3.33
CA PRO A 165 10.51 -6.66 -1.97
C PRO A 165 9.90 -5.26 -1.84
N LEU A 166 8.84 -4.98 -2.62
CA LEU A 166 8.19 -3.67 -2.72
C LEU A 166 7.57 -3.19 -1.41
N PHE A 167 7.25 -4.13 -0.51
CA PHE A 167 6.75 -3.81 0.82
C PHE A 167 7.76 -2.98 1.63
N ALA A 168 9.04 -3.38 1.64
CA ALA A 168 10.09 -2.65 2.36
C ALA A 168 10.27 -1.22 1.82
N LEU A 169 10.11 -1.01 0.50
CA LEU A 169 10.15 0.33 -0.09
C LEU A 169 9.00 1.20 0.43
N GLN A 170 7.78 0.65 0.50
CA GLN A 170 6.61 1.37 1.02
C GLN A 170 6.71 1.64 2.52
N LEU A 171 7.24 0.69 3.30
CA LEU A 171 7.48 0.89 4.73
C LEU A 171 8.40 2.08 5.00
N SER A 172 9.48 2.21 4.22
CA SER A 172 10.39 3.35 4.34
C SER A 172 9.69 4.69 4.16
N MET A 173 8.79 4.79 3.18
CA MET A 173 8.00 6.01 2.94
C MET A 173 7.00 6.27 4.07
N ARG A 174 6.28 5.24 4.52
CA ARG A 174 5.37 5.33 5.67
C ARG A 174 6.07 5.82 6.92
N GLU A 175 7.22 5.23 7.26
CA GLU A 175 7.99 5.57 8.45
C GLU A 175 8.45 7.04 8.41
N THR A 176 8.86 7.52 7.25
CA THR A 176 9.20 8.94 7.06
C THR A 176 8.01 9.85 7.38
N LEU A 177 6.79 9.52 6.92
CA LEU A 177 5.61 10.31 7.23
C LEU A 177 5.19 10.20 8.70
N LYS A 178 5.32 9.03 9.29
CA LYS A 178 5.04 8.79 10.70
C LYS A 178 5.98 9.61 11.59
N THR A 179 7.28 9.56 11.32
CA THR A 179 8.28 10.26 12.14
C THR A 179 8.26 11.77 11.93
N THR A 180 8.01 12.25 10.71
CA THR A 180 8.04 13.68 10.41
C THR A 180 6.74 14.39 10.76
N TYR A 181 5.60 13.75 10.50
CA TYR A 181 4.27 14.37 10.64
C TYR A 181 3.37 13.68 11.65
N GLY A 182 3.82 12.58 12.28
CA GLY A 182 2.99 11.73 13.13
C GLY A 182 1.82 11.10 12.39
N TYR A 183 1.89 11.00 11.05
CA TYR A 183 0.79 10.54 10.20
C TYR A 183 0.91 9.07 9.82
N GLU A 184 -0.15 8.33 10.06
CA GLU A 184 -0.29 6.95 9.59
C GLU A 184 -1.58 6.79 8.77
N ALA A 185 -1.45 6.29 7.55
CA ALA A 185 -2.57 6.11 6.63
C ALA A 185 -3.62 5.11 7.16
N GLY A 186 -4.89 5.47 7.01
CA GLY A 186 -6.03 4.59 7.29
C GLY A 186 -6.42 4.46 8.76
N LEU A 187 -5.77 5.18 9.69
CA LEU A 187 -6.11 5.12 11.12
C LEU A 187 -7.17 6.14 11.53
N ASP A 188 -7.00 7.36 11.09
CA ASP A 188 -7.90 8.46 11.45
C ASP A 188 -8.64 8.94 10.19
N PRO A 189 -9.96 8.76 10.11
CA PRO A 189 -10.74 9.16 8.95
C PRO A 189 -10.84 10.69 8.79
N GLU A 190 -10.69 11.46 9.88
CA GLU A 190 -10.80 12.91 9.86
C GLU A 190 -9.45 13.59 9.60
N ARG A 191 -8.35 12.89 9.82
CA ARG A 191 -7.01 13.45 9.65
C ARG A 191 -6.61 13.52 8.19
N ARG A 192 -6.44 14.73 7.67
CA ARG A 192 -5.95 14.95 6.30
C ARG A 192 -4.50 14.46 6.14
N SER A 193 -4.19 13.98 4.96
CA SER A 193 -2.82 13.63 4.60
C SER A 193 -1.93 14.88 4.56
N PRO A 194 -0.69 14.80 5.09
CA PRO A 194 0.26 15.91 5.03
C PRO A 194 0.76 16.21 3.61
N LEU A 195 0.51 15.33 2.64
CA LEU A 195 0.89 15.51 1.23
C LEU A 195 -0.27 16.01 0.36
N LEU A 196 -1.48 16.09 0.90
CA LEU A 196 -2.61 16.71 0.22
C LEU A 196 -2.58 18.21 0.51
N TYR A 197 -2.13 18.98 -0.45
CA TYR A 197 -2.33 20.43 -0.45
C TYR A 197 -3.78 20.73 -0.82
N ASP A 198 -4.34 21.79 -0.25
CA ASP A 198 -5.63 22.31 -0.69
C ASP A 198 -5.45 22.79 -2.16
N LEU A 199 -6.01 22.05 -3.08
CA LEU A 199 -6.15 22.42 -4.48
C LEU A 199 -7.41 23.27 -4.65
#